data_410dfea9cb0780cda6a0ce09dc2867b4
#
_entry.id   410dfea9cb0780cda6a0ce09dc2867b4
#
_cell.length_a   1.000
_cell.length_b   1.000
_cell.length_c   1.000
_cell.angle_alpha   90.00
_cell.angle_beta   90.00
_cell.angle_gamma   90.00
#
_symmetry.space_group_name_H-M   'P 1'
#
loop_
_entity.id
_entity.type
_entity.pdbx_description
1 polymer ?
#
loop_
_entity_poly.entity_id
_entity_poly.type
_entity_poly.pdbx_seq_one_letter_code
_entity_poly.pdbx_strand_id
1 'polypeptide(L)'
;MMATIAALPLSVGAMTLATPPAQAQDAPTQTLRIALREDADMLDPTLARTYVGRIVFAGLCDKLFDIDAKLNVVPQLATSYEWADAKTLVIKLRQGVTFQDGEKLDAEAVKYSLMRHLTMPGSSRRAELSSMQSVDVVDPLTIKINLKAPNAPFLAALTDRAGMIVAPKVAEKEGKDFALHPVCAGPYKFAERVSQDRIVLDRFPGYWNAANQHFARVVYQPIVDSSVRLANLRAGAIDLSEQIVPSDVDAVKHDPKLQLSISPGLGYNSINFNLASGPRANTPLGQNALVRKAFELSIDRQALVQVVYNGMYPVTAQAVPSASPYFAPDVKPPARDVAKARALLAQAHVKTPLVVHLMTPNSPDVQQLAVVMQSMAAEAGFDIKIDSTEFATSLGAADRGDFEAFLIGWSGRSDPDGNLYSFLHTGAPLNYAHYSNKEVDGWLDEARAATDVAARRTIYGKIAVQEEADLPIMYLYSPTVIVGMTKKLSGFQPVPDGMIRLTGMKLAK
;
A
#
# COMPACT_ATOMS: atom_id res chain seq x y z
N MET A 1 50.22 52.38 -71.18
CA MET A 1 50.06 50.93 -70.80
C MET A 1 49.28 50.91 -69.51
N MET A 2 47.97 50.62 -69.63
CA MET A 2 47.03 50.51 -68.51
C MET A 2 46.79 49.02 -68.23
N ALA A 3 47.04 48.55 -67.01
CA ALA A 3 46.81 47.14 -66.60
C ALA A 3 45.46 47.13 -65.88
N THR A 4 44.55 46.33 -66.40
CA THR A 4 43.20 46.08 -65.84
C THR A 4 43.26 44.91 -64.85
N ILE A 5 42.88 45.16 -63.64
CA ILE A 5 42.74 44.14 -62.57
C ILE A 5 41.30 43.63 -62.58
N ALA A 6 41.12 42.31 -62.85
CA ALA A 6 39.84 41.67 -62.81
C ALA A 6 39.59 41.16 -61.39
N ALA A 7 38.48 41.51 -60.75
CA ALA A 7 38.02 40.95 -59.47
C ALA A 7 37.12 39.75 -59.66
N LEU A 8 37.45 38.61 -59.05
CA LEU A 8 36.58 37.38 -58.94
C LEU A 8 35.65 37.55 -57.74
N PRO A 9 34.39 37.18 -57.83
CA PRO A 9 33.49 37.10 -56.66
C PRO A 9 33.66 35.76 -55.94
N LEU A 10 33.92 35.79 -54.62
CA LEU A 10 33.82 34.65 -53.74
C LEU A 10 32.33 34.33 -53.43
N SER A 11 31.86 33.20 -53.94
CA SER A 11 30.56 32.65 -53.54
C SER A 11 30.70 31.85 -52.24
N VAL A 12 30.17 32.39 -51.13
CA VAL A 12 30.02 31.67 -49.86
C VAL A 12 28.82 30.74 -49.98
N GLY A 13 29.08 29.44 -50.15
CA GLY A 13 28.05 28.40 -50.11
C GLY A 13 27.60 28.15 -48.66
N ALA A 14 26.35 28.51 -48.33
CA ALA A 14 25.72 28.16 -47.07
C ALA A 14 25.45 26.65 -47.03
N MET A 15 26.24 25.90 -46.25
CA MET A 15 25.98 24.49 -45.94
C MET A 15 24.80 24.41 -44.94
N THR A 16 23.59 24.09 -45.39
CA THR A 16 22.46 23.73 -44.54
C THR A 16 22.73 22.34 -43.96
N LEU A 17 23.06 22.27 -42.67
CA LEU A 17 23.08 21.01 -41.89
C LEU A 17 21.63 20.51 -41.78
N ALA A 18 21.27 19.53 -42.61
CA ALA A 18 20.05 18.78 -42.47
C ALA A 18 20.13 17.98 -41.17
N THR A 19 19.33 18.36 -40.15
CA THR A 19 19.11 17.52 -38.98
C THR A 19 18.46 16.20 -39.44
N PRO A 20 19.01 15.02 -39.06
CA PRO A 20 18.37 13.75 -39.38
C PRO A 20 16.98 13.71 -38.77
N PRO A 21 15.96 13.16 -39.46
CA PRO A 21 14.63 13.02 -38.90
C PRO A 21 14.71 12.16 -37.62
N ALA A 22 14.12 12.65 -36.54
CA ALA A 22 13.96 11.86 -35.34
C ALA A 22 13.26 10.57 -35.72
N GLN A 23 13.94 9.42 -35.56
CA GLN A 23 13.33 8.12 -35.75
C GLN A 23 12.14 8.03 -34.81
N ALA A 24 10.94 7.97 -35.35
CA ALA A 24 9.74 7.64 -34.59
C ALA A 24 9.98 6.25 -34.00
N GLN A 25 10.13 6.17 -32.68
CA GLN A 25 10.18 4.87 -32.00
C GLN A 25 8.85 4.17 -32.25
N ASP A 26 8.91 2.97 -32.81
CA ASP A 26 7.72 2.14 -33.00
C ASP A 26 6.93 2.03 -31.69
N ALA A 27 5.61 2.19 -31.78
CA ALA A 27 4.76 2.09 -30.61
C ALA A 27 4.88 0.67 -29.99
N PRO A 28 4.95 0.54 -28.64
CA PRO A 28 5.00 -0.76 -28.01
C PRO A 28 3.82 -1.66 -28.41
N THR A 29 4.09 -2.94 -28.68
CA THR A 29 3.07 -3.92 -29.07
C THR A 29 2.85 -5.00 -28.00
N GLN A 30 3.75 -5.10 -27.01
CA GLN A 30 3.72 -6.17 -26.01
C GLN A 30 2.73 -5.88 -24.90
N THR A 31 2.11 -6.95 -24.38
CA THR A 31 1.27 -6.95 -23.18
C THR A 31 2.06 -7.50 -22.02
N LEU A 32 2.01 -6.80 -20.86
CA LEU A 32 2.50 -7.29 -19.57
C LEU A 32 1.33 -7.90 -18.80
N ARG A 33 1.48 -9.14 -18.32
CA ARG A 33 0.47 -9.87 -17.55
C ARG A 33 0.95 -10.04 -16.12
N ILE A 34 0.19 -9.49 -15.17
CA ILE A 34 0.54 -9.47 -13.75
C ILE A 34 -0.52 -10.24 -12.97
N ALA A 35 -0.12 -11.30 -12.26
CA ALA A 35 -1.01 -11.97 -11.32
C ALA A 35 -1.04 -11.26 -9.98
N LEU A 36 -2.25 -11.08 -9.44
CA LEU A 36 -2.53 -10.53 -8.13
C LEU A 36 -3.11 -11.62 -7.22
N ARG A 37 -2.84 -11.57 -5.92
CA ARG A 37 -3.36 -12.55 -4.93
C ARG A 37 -4.86 -12.42 -4.64
N GLU A 38 -5.47 -11.29 -5.02
CA GLU A 38 -6.89 -10.97 -4.82
C GLU A 38 -7.35 -9.97 -5.88
N ASP A 39 -8.65 -9.75 -6.01
CA ASP A 39 -9.17 -8.66 -6.87
C ASP A 39 -9.10 -7.31 -6.14
N ALA A 40 -8.92 -6.23 -6.88
CA ALA A 40 -9.05 -4.89 -6.35
C ALA A 40 -10.50 -4.63 -5.94
N ASP A 41 -10.70 -4.05 -4.74
CA ASP A 41 -12.04 -3.73 -4.25
C ASP A 41 -12.75 -2.72 -5.17
N MET A 42 -12.07 -1.67 -5.56
CA MET A 42 -12.58 -0.66 -6.50
C MET A 42 -11.46 0.15 -7.14
N LEU A 43 -11.76 0.86 -8.25
CA LEU A 43 -10.80 1.67 -9.00
C LEU A 43 -11.02 3.18 -8.79
N ASP A 44 -11.34 3.58 -7.56
CA ASP A 44 -11.38 4.96 -7.10
C ASP A 44 -10.34 5.15 -5.97
N PRO A 45 -9.27 5.95 -6.17
CA PRO A 45 -8.21 6.09 -5.15
C PRO A 45 -8.72 6.70 -3.84
N THR A 46 -9.83 7.44 -3.86
CA THR A 46 -10.46 8.01 -2.66
C THR A 46 -11.06 6.92 -1.77
N LEU A 47 -11.67 5.91 -2.37
CA LEU A 47 -12.48 4.90 -1.67
C LEU A 47 -11.74 3.57 -1.48
N ALA A 48 -10.85 3.21 -2.41
CA ALA A 48 -10.16 1.91 -2.44
C ALA A 48 -9.32 1.63 -1.20
N ARG A 49 -9.35 0.38 -0.72
CA ARG A 49 -8.66 -0.06 0.50
C ARG A 49 -7.63 -1.15 0.25
N THR A 50 -7.81 -2.01 -0.77
CA THR A 50 -6.97 -3.18 -0.99
C THR A 50 -5.52 -2.82 -1.37
N TYR A 51 -4.59 -3.72 -1.00
CA TYR A 51 -3.19 -3.62 -1.39
C TYR A 51 -3.02 -3.78 -2.90
N VAL A 52 -3.67 -4.77 -3.50
CA VAL A 52 -3.58 -5.01 -4.95
C VAL A 52 -4.17 -3.85 -5.75
N GLY A 53 -5.17 -3.14 -5.21
CA GLY A 53 -5.67 -1.90 -5.79
C GLY A 53 -4.58 -0.83 -5.92
N ARG A 54 -3.67 -0.71 -4.93
CA ARG A 54 -2.50 0.19 -5.02
C ARG A 54 -1.57 -0.18 -6.18
N ILE A 55 -1.38 -1.49 -6.44
CA ILE A 55 -0.56 -1.99 -7.57
C ILE A 55 -1.20 -1.58 -8.90
N VAL A 56 -2.52 -1.72 -9.04
CA VAL A 56 -3.25 -1.28 -10.24
C VAL A 56 -3.15 0.23 -10.42
N PHE A 57 -3.32 1.00 -9.33
CA PHE A 57 -3.19 2.46 -9.38
C PHE A 57 -1.79 2.93 -9.77
N ALA A 58 -0.73 2.20 -9.49
CA ALA A 58 0.61 2.55 -9.95
C ALA A 58 0.72 2.63 -11.50
N GLY A 59 -0.15 1.91 -12.22
CA GLY A 59 -0.30 2.02 -13.67
C GLY A 59 -1.33 3.07 -14.11
N LEU A 60 -2.35 3.33 -13.30
CA LEU A 60 -3.53 4.13 -13.67
C LEU A 60 -3.45 5.59 -13.24
N CYS A 61 -2.95 5.87 -12.03
CA CYS A 61 -3.02 7.19 -11.40
C CYS A 61 -1.66 7.61 -10.84
N ASP A 62 -1.05 8.64 -11.38
CA ASP A 62 0.09 9.29 -10.76
C ASP A 62 -0.31 10.05 -9.48
N LYS A 63 0.66 10.19 -8.59
CA LYS A 63 0.59 10.92 -7.33
C LYS A 63 1.36 12.23 -7.41
N LEU A 64 1.18 13.10 -6.45
CA LEU A 64 2.03 14.30 -6.33
C LEU A 64 3.49 13.91 -6.15
N PHE A 65 3.75 12.95 -5.27
CA PHE A 65 5.08 12.41 -5.00
C PHE A 65 5.06 10.88 -5.04
N ASP A 66 6.22 10.28 -5.24
CA ASP A 66 6.45 8.85 -5.06
C ASP A 66 7.58 8.63 -4.03
N ILE A 67 7.97 7.38 -3.81
CA ILE A 67 9.12 7.02 -2.98
C ILE A 67 10.11 6.18 -3.79
N ASP A 68 11.39 6.35 -3.48
CA ASP A 68 12.46 5.50 -4.00
C ASP A 68 12.68 4.23 -3.17
N ALA A 69 13.63 3.39 -3.56
CA ALA A 69 13.99 2.16 -2.85
C ALA A 69 14.55 2.39 -1.43
N LYS A 70 14.93 3.63 -1.09
CA LYS A 70 15.40 4.05 0.24
C LYS A 70 14.30 4.76 1.04
N LEU A 71 13.06 4.77 0.51
CA LEU A 71 11.89 5.44 1.08
C LEU A 71 11.99 6.98 1.10
N ASN A 72 12.90 7.58 0.33
CA ASN A 72 12.93 9.03 0.17
C ASN A 72 11.77 9.46 -0.71
N VAL A 73 11.14 10.58 -0.36
CA VAL A 73 10.12 11.22 -1.20
C VAL A 73 10.77 11.75 -2.47
N VAL A 74 10.22 11.34 -3.61
CA VAL A 74 10.70 11.77 -4.94
C VAL A 74 9.57 12.44 -5.75
N PRO A 75 9.89 13.40 -6.64
CA PRO A 75 8.92 14.05 -7.48
C PRO A 75 8.19 13.07 -8.42
N GLN A 76 6.86 13.30 -8.64
CA GLN A 76 6.09 12.64 -9.69
C GLN A 76 5.26 13.69 -10.45
N LEU A 77 3.99 13.98 -10.12
CA LEU A 77 3.24 15.11 -10.70
C LEU A 77 3.74 16.45 -10.16
N ALA A 78 4.19 16.49 -8.91
CA ALA A 78 4.94 17.62 -8.37
C ALA A 78 6.40 17.56 -8.84
N THR A 79 7.01 18.73 -9.05
CA THR A 79 8.45 18.86 -9.36
C THR A 79 9.29 19.23 -8.14
N SER A 80 8.68 19.91 -7.17
CA SER A 80 9.31 20.28 -5.89
C SER A 80 8.26 20.59 -4.83
N TYR A 81 8.73 20.64 -3.58
CA TYR A 81 7.97 21.14 -2.45
C TYR A 81 8.86 21.96 -1.52
N GLU A 82 8.22 22.83 -0.74
CA GLU A 82 8.87 23.65 0.28
C GLU A 82 7.92 23.85 1.45
N TRP A 83 8.41 23.70 2.68
CA TRP A 83 7.70 24.11 3.87
C TRP A 83 8.01 25.59 4.14
N ALA A 84 7.05 26.48 3.85
CA ALA A 84 7.18 27.90 4.13
C ALA A 84 7.18 28.19 5.64
N ASP A 85 6.46 27.38 6.38
CA ASP A 85 6.47 27.30 7.86
C ASP A 85 6.00 25.89 8.30
N ALA A 86 5.86 25.66 9.62
CA ALA A 86 5.48 24.35 10.15
C ALA A 86 4.08 23.85 9.73
N LYS A 87 3.26 24.69 9.13
CA LYS A 87 1.86 24.39 8.72
C LYS A 87 1.55 24.73 7.27
N THR A 88 2.50 25.24 6.51
CA THR A 88 2.28 25.70 5.14
C THR A 88 3.22 24.99 4.18
N LEU A 89 2.67 24.11 3.36
CA LEU A 89 3.38 23.34 2.34
C LEU A 89 3.09 23.95 0.95
N VAL A 90 4.12 24.42 0.25
CA VAL A 90 4.04 24.90 -1.12
C VAL A 90 4.52 23.80 -2.06
N ILE A 91 3.74 23.49 -3.10
CA ILE A 91 4.05 22.43 -4.07
C ILE A 91 4.01 23.02 -5.47
N LYS A 92 5.07 22.78 -6.25
CA LYS A 92 5.13 23.12 -7.68
C LYS A 92 4.82 21.91 -8.53
N LEU A 93 3.95 22.09 -9.53
CA LEU A 93 3.47 21.03 -10.40
C LEU A 93 4.28 20.95 -11.70
N ARG A 94 4.24 19.80 -12.34
CA ARG A 94 4.82 19.55 -13.66
C ARG A 94 3.98 20.24 -14.74
N GLN A 95 4.64 20.99 -15.61
CA GLN A 95 4.00 21.64 -16.75
C GLN A 95 3.65 20.64 -17.86
N GLY A 96 2.54 20.86 -18.55
CA GLY A 96 2.15 20.13 -19.76
C GLY A 96 1.58 18.73 -19.51
N VAL A 97 1.24 18.38 -18.26
CA VAL A 97 0.56 17.13 -17.94
C VAL A 97 -0.91 17.19 -18.35
N THR A 98 -1.41 16.10 -18.93
CA THR A 98 -2.83 15.91 -19.23
C THR A 98 -3.34 14.64 -18.56
N PHE A 99 -4.63 14.62 -18.24
CA PHE A 99 -5.34 13.40 -17.90
C PHE A 99 -5.55 12.50 -19.11
N GLN A 100 -5.95 11.25 -18.88
CA GLN A 100 -6.15 10.24 -19.93
C GLN A 100 -7.31 10.57 -20.90
N ASP A 101 -8.19 11.50 -20.54
CA ASP A 101 -9.26 12.05 -21.40
C ASP A 101 -8.84 13.33 -22.18
N GLY A 102 -7.62 13.84 -21.95
CA GLY A 102 -7.07 15.03 -22.58
C GLY A 102 -7.29 16.33 -21.79
N GLU A 103 -8.01 16.31 -20.65
CA GLU A 103 -8.11 17.47 -19.77
C GLU A 103 -6.71 17.84 -19.22
N LYS A 104 -6.43 19.14 -19.05
CA LYS A 104 -5.15 19.59 -18.47
C LYS A 104 -5.12 19.35 -16.97
N LEU A 105 -3.99 18.87 -16.48
CA LEU A 105 -3.72 18.81 -15.05
C LEU A 105 -3.06 20.11 -14.60
N ASP A 106 -3.75 20.84 -13.72
CA ASP A 106 -3.29 22.10 -13.14
C ASP A 106 -3.55 22.14 -11.62
N ALA A 107 -3.28 23.28 -11.02
CA ALA A 107 -3.45 23.50 -9.58
C ALA A 107 -4.90 23.35 -9.10
N GLU A 108 -5.91 23.68 -9.93
CA GLU A 108 -7.32 23.49 -9.59
C GLU A 108 -7.69 22.00 -9.56
N ALA A 109 -7.17 21.21 -10.50
CA ALA A 109 -7.39 19.74 -10.49
C ALA A 109 -6.77 19.07 -9.27
N VAL A 110 -5.59 19.53 -8.84
CA VAL A 110 -4.95 19.05 -7.60
C VAL A 110 -5.77 19.42 -6.37
N LYS A 111 -6.20 20.70 -6.27
CA LYS A 111 -7.09 21.15 -5.20
C LYS A 111 -8.38 20.33 -5.14
N TYR A 112 -9.04 20.13 -6.29
CA TYR A 112 -10.23 19.30 -6.38
C TYR A 112 -10.00 17.90 -5.80
N SER A 113 -8.94 17.21 -6.25
CA SER A 113 -8.62 15.84 -5.85
C SER A 113 -8.34 15.73 -4.35
N LEU A 114 -7.51 16.63 -3.78
CA LEU A 114 -7.20 16.63 -2.35
C LEU A 114 -8.44 16.93 -1.50
N MET A 115 -9.28 17.89 -1.95
CA MET A 115 -10.54 18.18 -1.25
C MET A 115 -11.52 17.01 -1.35
N ARG A 116 -11.61 16.35 -2.53
CA ARG A 116 -12.42 15.14 -2.70
C ARG A 116 -11.97 14.02 -1.75
N HIS A 117 -10.67 13.79 -1.65
CA HIS A 117 -10.11 12.81 -0.71
C HIS A 117 -10.44 13.14 0.75
N LEU A 118 -10.45 14.40 1.13
CA LEU A 118 -10.76 14.82 2.49
C LEU A 118 -12.26 14.76 2.81
N THR A 119 -13.15 15.16 1.88
CA THR A 119 -14.55 15.48 2.19
C THR A 119 -15.56 14.47 1.67
N MET A 120 -15.21 13.67 0.66
CA MET A 120 -16.14 12.70 0.07
C MET A 120 -16.66 11.70 1.13
N PRO A 121 -17.97 11.45 1.22
CA PRO A 121 -18.50 10.40 2.09
C PRO A 121 -17.89 9.03 1.78
N GLY A 122 -17.51 8.28 2.82
CA GLY A 122 -16.87 6.98 2.68
C GLY A 122 -15.39 7.03 2.28
N SER A 123 -14.77 8.23 2.18
CA SER A 123 -13.35 8.35 1.85
C SER A 123 -12.46 7.62 2.85
N SER A 124 -11.66 6.70 2.34
CA SER A 124 -10.61 6.01 3.09
C SER A 124 -9.34 6.87 3.27
N ARG A 125 -9.30 8.08 2.68
CA ARG A 125 -8.15 9.02 2.73
C ARG A 125 -8.32 10.10 3.77
N ARG A 126 -9.52 10.24 4.35
CA ARG A 126 -9.85 11.33 5.28
C ARG A 126 -8.87 11.43 6.46
N ALA A 127 -8.50 10.32 7.08
CA ALA A 127 -7.58 10.33 8.22
C ALA A 127 -6.17 10.79 7.83
N GLU A 128 -5.70 10.41 6.63
CA GLU A 128 -4.39 10.78 6.09
C GLU A 128 -4.29 12.30 5.84
N LEU A 129 -5.40 12.93 5.43
CA LEU A 129 -5.48 14.37 5.11
C LEU A 129 -6.18 15.20 6.20
N SER A 130 -6.50 14.62 7.36
CA SER A 130 -7.32 15.28 8.39
C SER A 130 -6.73 16.58 8.94
N SER A 131 -5.40 16.73 8.91
CA SER A 131 -4.70 17.97 9.28
C SER A 131 -4.84 19.08 8.24
N MET A 132 -5.23 18.78 7.00
CA MET A 132 -5.41 19.79 5.96
C MET A 132 -6.59 20.72 6.29
N GLN A 133 -6.34 22.02 6.26
CA GLN A 133 -7.34 23.06 6.44
C GLN A 133 -7.86 23.57 5.10
N SER A 134 -6.94 23.92 4.19
CA SER A 134 -7.27 24.43 2.86
C SER A 134 -6.18 24.11 1.83
N VAL A 135 -6.56 24.17 0.57
CA VAL A 135 -5.65 24.19 -0.58
C VAL A 135 -5.91 25.46 -1.36
N ASP A 136 -4.91 26.35 -1.41
CA ASP A 136 -4.98 27.60 -2.16
C ASP A 136 -4.25 27.43 -3.50
N VAL A 137 -4.88 27.84 -4.58
CA VAL A 137 -4.24 27.94 -5.90
C VAL A 137 -3.52 29.27 -5.99
N VAL A 138 -2.18 29.23 -6.07
CA VAL A 138 -1.33 30.42 -6.16
C VAL A 138 -1.21 30.87 -7.61
N ASP A 139 -0.97 29.91 -8.50
CA ASP A 139 -0.95 30.05 -9.96
C ASP A 139 -1.28 28.68 -10.59
N PRO A 140 -1.42 28.56 -11.93
CA PRO A 140 -1.82 27.29 -12.56
C PRO A 140 -0.92 26.08 -12.25
N LEU A 141 0.32 26.29 -11.79
CA LEU A 141 1.29 25.25 -11.50
C LEU A 141 1.80 25.27 -10.04
N THR A 142 1.18 26.06 -9.16
CA THR A 142 1.60 26.18 -7.76
C THR A 142 0.40 26.14 -6.83
N ILE A 143 0.40 25.18 -5.89
CA ILE A 143 -0.57 25.12 -4.80
C ILE A 143 0.12 25.41 -3.46
N LYS A 144 -0.66 25.90 -2.52
CA LYS A 144 -0.30 26.06 -1.12
C LYS A 144 -1.29 25.30 -0.26
N ILE A 145 -0.81 24.32 0.48
CA ILE A 145 -1.61 23.54 1.42
C ILE A 145 -1.40 24.11 2.83
N ASN A 146 -2.48 24.54 3.46
CA ASN A 146 -2.45 25.02 4.84
C ASN A 146 -2.94 23.91 5.77
N LEU A 147 -2.21 23.65 6.85
CA LEU A 147 -2.53 22.67 7.87
C LEU A 147 -3.09 23.35 9.13
N LYS A 148 -4.00 22.68 9.82
CA LYS A 148 -4.56 23.11 11.13
C LYS A 148 -3.50 23.15 12.23
N ALA A 149 -2.58 22.17 12.18
CA ALA A 149 -1.46 22.00 13.11
C ALA A 149 -0.27 21.41 12.35
N PRO A 150 0.98 21.51 12.86
CA PRO A 150 2.12 20.81 12.29
C PRO A 150 1.81 19.32 12.13
N ASN A 151 2.20 18.75 10.96
CA ASN A 151 1.99 17.33 10.66
C ASN A 151 3.18 16.81 9.86
N ALA A 152 4.16 16.23 10.54
CA ALA A 152 5.39 15.71 9.94
C ALA A 152 5.13 14.60 8.90
N PRO A 153 4.20 13.64 9.10
CA PRO A 153 3.89 12.60 8.12
C PRO A 153 3.07 13.06 6.90
N PHE A 154 2.58 14.31 6.86
CA PHE A 154 1.68 14.78 5.80
C PHE A 154 2.25 14.62 4.39
N LEU A 155 3.54 14.94 4.20
CA LEU A 155 4.20 14.76 2.91
C LEU A 155 4.27 13.28 2.50
N ALA A 156 4.53 12.37 3.45
CA ALA A 156 4.53 10.94 3.20
C ALA A 156 3.15 10.42 2.77
N ALA A 157 2.05 10.97 3.30
CA ALA A 157 0.70 10.62 2.85
C ALA A 157 0.47 10.93 1.37
N LEU A 158 1.08 12.00 0.84
CA LEU A 158 0.98 12.40 -0.57
C LEU A 158 1.78 11.48 -1.53
N THR A 159 2.53 10.51 -1.01
CA THR A 159 3.24 9.49 -1.81
C THR A 159 2.40 8.24 -2.07
N ASP A 160 1.16 8.18 -1.58
CA ASP A 160 0.21 7.10 -1.79
C ASP A 160 -1.11 7.65 -2.37
N ARG A 161 -2.20 6.89 -2.24
CA ARG A 161 -3.52 7.23 -2.81
C ARG A 161 -4.04 8.60 -2.40
N ALA A 162 -3.68 9.13 -1.22
CA ALA A 162 -4.03 10.48 -0.80
C ALA A 162 -3.41 11.59 -1.66
N GLY A 163 -2.32 11.28 -2.37
CA GLY A 163 -1.68 12.19 -3.32
C GLY A 163 -2.03 11.93 -4.78
N MET A 164 -2.91 10.97 -5.09
CA MET A 164 -3.35 10.67 -6.46
C MET A 164 -4.33 11.71 -6.98
N ILE A 165 -4.16 12.10 -8.25
CA ILE A 165 -4.95 13.16 -8.87
C ILE A 165 -5.87 12.55 -9.90
N VAL A 166 -7.18 12.79 -9.75
CA VAL A 166 -8.25 12.32 -10.65
C VAL A 166 -8.72 13.46 -11.54
N ALA A 167 -9.24 13.14 -12.74
CA ALA A 167 -9.81 14.11 -13.66
C ALA A 167 -11.10 14.73 -13.07
N PRO A 168 -11.13 16.04 -12.76
CA PRO A 168 -12.25 16.66 -12.06
C PRO A 168 -13.59 16.51 -12.76
N LYS A 169 -13.63 16.80 -14.07
CA LYS A 169 -14.89 16.73 -14.84
C LYS A 169 -15.49 15.32 -14.87
N VAL A 170 -14.64 14.29 -15.01
CA VAL A 170 -15.11 12.90 -14.98
C VAL A 170 -15.55 12.53 -13.58
N ALA A 171 -14.77 12.90 -12.54
CA ALA A 171 -15.13 12.59 -11.17
C ALA A 171 -16.42 13.28 -10.70
N GLU A 172 -16.69 14.49 -11.16
CA GLU A 172 -17.95 15.22 -10.91
C GLU A 172 -19.12 14.58 -11.64
N LYS A 173 -18.94 14.25 -12.94
CA LYS A 173 -19.98 13.65 -13.77
C LYS A 173 -20.39 12.26 -13.30
N GLU A 174 -19.40 11.39 -13.05
CA GLU A 174 -19.64 10.00 -12.66
C GLU A 174 -19.97 9.84 -11.16
N GLY A 175 -19.55 10.78 -10.31
CA GLY A 175 -19.81 10.77 -8.88
C GLY A 175 -19.40 9.46 -8.20
N LYS A 176 -20.36 8.70 -7.66
CA LYS A 176 -20.15 7.41 -7.01
C LYS A 176 -19.72 6.30 -7.98
N ASP A 177 -20.01 6.44 -9.26
CA ASP A 177 -19.73 5.46 -10.30
C ASP A 177 -18.34 5.69 -10.96
N PHE A 178 -17.56 6.69 -10.49
CA PHE A 178 -16.20 6.97 -10.98
C PHE A 178 -15.32 5.72 -11.03
N ALA A 179 -15.46 4.81 -10.05
CA ALA A 179 -14.70 3.57 -10.00
C ALA A 179 -14.95 2.61 -11.19
N LEU A 180 -16.06 2.79 -11.93
CA LEU A 180 -16.38 1.99 -13.12
C LEU A 180 -15.65 2.51 -14.37
N HIS A 181 -15.35 3.81 -14.43
CA HIS A 181 -14.68 4.46 -15.56
C HIS A 181 -13.63 5.47 -15.06
N PRO A 182 -12.62 5.01 -14.29
CA PRO A 182 -11.65 5.92 -13.67
C PRO A 182 -10.79 6.62 -14.71
N VAL A 183 -10.60 7.93 -14.53
CA VAL A 183 -9.70 8.76 -15.35
C VAL A 183 -8.73 9.49 -14.44
N CYS A 184 -7.45 9.24 -14.64
CA CYS A 184 -6.34 9.81 -13.87
C CYS A 184 -5.25 10.36 -14.81
N ALA A 185 -4.06 10.63 -14.27
CA ALA A 185 -2.91 11.13 -15.01
C ALA A 185 -1.72 10.14 -15.05
N GLY A 186 -2.00 8.84 -14.90
CA GLY A 186 -0.97 7.80 -14.93
C GLY A 186 -0.59 7.33 -16.33
N PRO A 187 0.40 6.40 -16.42
CA PRO A 187 0.97 5.95 -17.70
C PRO A 187 0.02 5.11 -18.56
N TYR A 188 -0.99 4.51 -17.95
CA TYR A 188 -1.98 3.66 -18.64
C TYR A 188 -3.38 4.13 -18.29
N LYS A 189 -4.31 4.05 -19.25
CA LYS A 189 -5.72 4.37 -19.09
C LYS A 189 -6.55 3.12 -18.94
N PHE A 190 -7.63 3.20 -18.19
CA PHE A 190 -8.60 2.14 -18.01
C PHE A 190 -9.20 1.71 -19.35
N ALA A 191 -9.24 0.40 -19.60
CA ALA A 191 -9.87 -0.19 -20.79
C ALA A 191 -11.03 -1.11 -20.40
N GLU A 192 -10.83 -2.00 -19.42
CA GLU A 192 -11.84 -3.01 -19.06
C GLU A 192 -11.63 -3.50 -17.63
N ARG A 193 -12.71 -3.86 -16.94
CA ARG A 193 -12.69 -4.68 -15.73
C ARG A 193 -13.77 -5.75 -15.80
N VAL A 194 -13.37 -6.99 -15.58
CA VAL A 194 -14.24 -8.12 -15.30
C VAL A 194 -13.92 -8.59 -13.88
N SER A 195 -14.88 -8.45 -12.96
CA SER A 195 -14.66 -8.79 -11.54
C SER A 195 -14.18 -10.22 -11.38
N GLN A 196 -13.16 -10.44 -10.54
CA GLN A 196 -12.53 -11.73 -10.25
C GLN A 196 -11.84 -12.40 -11.46
N ASP A 197 -11.72 -11.72 -12.60
CA ASP A 197 -11.06 -12.24 -13.80
C ASP A 197 -9.89 -11.34 -14.24
N ARG A 198 -10.15 -10.06 -14.55
CA ARG A 198 -9.11 -9.16 -15.04
C ARG A 198 -9.42 -7.67 -14.90
N ILE A 199 -8.35 -6.88 -14.83
CA ILE A 199 -8.35 -5.44 -15.05
C ILE A 199 -7.36 -5.16 -16.18
N VAL A 200 -7.80 -4.44 -17.21
CA VAL A 200 -7.01 -4.14 -18.41
C VAL A 200 -6.77 -2.65 -18.51
N LEU A 201 -5.52 -2.29 -18.64
CA LEU A 201 -5.10 -0.90 -18.88
C LEU A 201 -4.36 -0.82 -20.22
N ASP A 202 -4.72 0.16 -21.06
CA ASP A 202 -4.04 0.47 -22.32
C ASP A 202 -3.05 1.62 -22.15
N ARG A 203 -1.92 1.58 -22.88
CA ARG A 203 -0.91 2.65 -22.83
C ARG A 203 -1.54 4.01 -23.14
N PHE A 204 -1.17 5.01 -22.34
CA PHE A 204 -1.54 6.40 -22.61
C PHE A 204 -0.39 7.14 -23.34
N PRO A 205 -0.48 7.38 -24.66
CA PRO A 205 0.59 8.04 -25.41
C PRO A 205 0.88 9.47 -24.95
N GLY A 206 -0.14 10.16 -24.39
CA GLY A 206 -0.01 11.52 -23.85
C GLY A 206 0.62 11.62 -22.45
N TYR A 207 1.06 10.50 -21.89
CA TYR A 207 1.68 10.50 -20.57
C TYR A 207 3.00 11.29 -20.58
N TRP A 208 3.23 12.11 -19.56
CA TRP A 208 4.40 12.99 -19.48
C TRP A 208 5.75 12.24 -19.55
N ASN A 209 5.78 10.96 -19.12
CA ASN A 209 6.96 10.09 -19.17
C ASN A 209 6.72 8.87 -20.08
N ALA A 210 6.03 9.07 -21.21
CA ALA A 210 5.65 7.99 -22.14
C ALA A 210 6.85 7.25 -22.77
N ALA A 211 8.01 7.93 -22.91
CA ALA A 211 9.23 7.34 -23.46
C ALA A 211 9.75 6.15 -22.64
N ASN A 212 9.46 6.10 -21.34
CA ASN A 212 9.86 5.04 -20.41
C ASN A 212 8.76 3.99 -20.16
N GLN A 213 7.68 4.01 -20.95
CA GLN A 213 6.59 3.03 -20.89
C GLN A 213 6.66 2.12 -22.11
N HIS A 214 6.99 0.83 -21.87
CA HIS A 214 7.37 -0.10 -22.95
C HIS A 214 6.32 -1.19 -23.27
N PHE A 215 5.15 -1.14 -22.63
CA PHE A 215 4.05 -2.06 -22.93
C PHE A 215 2.89 -1.33 -23.61
N ALA A 216 2.24 -1.97 -24.58
CA ALA A 216 1.01 -1.46 -25.19
C ALA A 216 -0.18 -1.59 -24.24
N ARG A 217 -0.13 -2.65 -23.42
CA ARG A 217 -1.22 -3.05 -22.52
C ARG A 217 -0.66 -3.71 -21.26
N VAL A 218 -1.35 -3.51 -20.14
CA VAL A 218 -1.12 -4.23 -18.89
C VAL A 218 -2.41 -4.94 -18.49
N VAL A 219 -2.30 -6.23 -18.16
CA VAL A 219 -3.43 -7.04 -17.71
C VAL A 219 -3.13 -7.52 -16.29
N TYR A 220 -3.94 -7.14 -15.35
CA TYR A 220 -3.89 -7.61 -13.97
C TYR A 220 -4.92 -8.74 -13.82
N GLN A 221 -4.49 -9.90 -13.32
CA GLN A 221 -5.30 -11.10 -13.17
C GLN A 221 -5.34 -11.53 -11.70
N PRO A 222 -6.48 -11.42 -11.02
CA PRO A 222 -6.66 -12.01 -9.70
C PRO A 222 -6.57 -13.53 -9.79
N ILE A 223 -5.61 -14.13 -9.09
CA ILE A 223 -5.44 -15.57 -8.96
C ILE A 223 -5.15 -15.86 -7.49
N VAL A 224 -6.19 -16.19 -6.73
CA VAL A 224 -6.13 -16.33 -5.26
C VAL A 224 -5.21 -17.47 -4.84
N ASP A 225 -5.28 -18.61 -5.53
CA ASP A 225 -4.45 -19.77 -5.24
C ASP A 225 -3.00 -19.56 -5.65
N SER A 226 -2.07 -19.62 -4.70
CA SER A 226 -0.63 -19.40 -4.91
C SER A 226 0.00 -20.45 -5.82
N SER A 227 -0.44 -21.72 -5.75
CA SER A 227 0.07 -22.80 -6.59
C SER A 227 -0.34 -22.59 -8.05
N VAL A 228 -1.57 -22.11 -8.27
CA VAL A 228 -2.07 -21.75 -9.61
C VAL A 228 -1.30 -20.53 -10.15
N ARG A 229 -1.01 -19.51 -9.31
CA ARG A 229 -0.17 -18.38 -9.72
C ARG A 229 1.21 -18.83 -10.18
N LEU A 230 1.88 -19.69 -9.39
CA LEU A 230 3.19 -20.22 -9.74
C LEU A 230 3.15 -21.07 -11.02
N ALA A 231 2.14 -21.93 -11.18
CA ALA A 231 1.96 -22.73 -12.40
C ALA A 231 1.80 -21.85 -13.65
N ASN A 232 0.99 -20.78 -13.57
CA ASN A 232 0.81 -19.82 -14.66
C ASN A 232 2.11 -19.05 -14.98
N LEU A 233 2.90 -18.69 -13.97
CA LEU A 233 4.19 -18.03 -14.17
C LEU A 233 5.18 -18.96 -14.89
N ARG A 234 5.28 -20.24 -14.49
CA ARG A 234 6.11 -21.26 -15.14
C ARG A 234 5.71 -21.55 -16.58
N ALA A 235 4.40 -21.58 -16.83
CA ALA A 235 3.85 -21.79 -18.17
C ALA A 235 4.00 -20.57 -19.08
N GLY A 236 4.35 -19.39 -18.52
CA GLY A 236 4.39 -18.13 -19.27
C GLY A 236 3.01 -17.56 -19.61
N ALA A 237 1.96 -18.00 -18.90
CA ALA A 237 0.63 -17.41 -18.98
C ALA A 237 0.55 -16.03 -18.31
N ILE A 238 1.39 -15.80 -17.31
CA ILE A 238 1.66 -14.51 -16.70
C ILE A 238 3.17 -14.21 -16.77
N ASP A 239 3.54 -12.94 -16.68
CA ASP A 239 4.92 -12.46 -16.77
C ASP A 239 5.50 -12.10 -15.42
N LEU A 240 4.63 -11.70 -14.48
CA LEU A 240 4.97 -11.32 -13.10
C LEU A 240 3.87 -11.78 -12.15
N SER A 241 4.25 -12.33 -11.00
CA SER A 241 3.39 -12.55 -9.82
C SER A 241 3.78 -11.58 -8.73
N GLU A 242 2.83 -10.77 -8.23
CA GLU A 242 3.09 -9.77 -7.18
C GLU A 242 3.48 -10.43 -5.84
N GLN A 243 3.15 -11.70 -5.68
CA GLN A 243 3.51 -12.50 -4.50
C GLN A 243 3.89 -13.93 -4.90
N ILE A 244 5.08 -14.35 -4.47
CA ILE A 244 5.46 -15.76 -4.34
C ILE A 244 5.42 -16.08 -2.86
N VAL A 245 4.69 -17.14 -2.48
CA VAL A 245 4.68 -17.58 -1.08
C VAL A 245 6.03 -18.18 -0.68
N PRO A 246 6.48 -18.03 0.57
CA PRO A 246 7.79 -18.51 1.00
C PRO A 246 8.08 -19.98 0.73
N SER A 247 7.07 -20.87 0.79
CA SER A 247 7.20 -22.27 0.44
C SER A 247 7.64 -22.53 -1.00
N ASP A 248 7.35 -21.62 -1.91
CA ASP A 248 7.63 -21.75 -3.33
C ASP A 248 8.94 -21.09 -3.78
N VAL A 249 9.58 -20.34 -2.88
CA VAL A 249 10.80 -19.54 -3.19
C VAL A 249 11.92 -20.42 -3.77
N ASP A 250 12.19 -21.57 -3.17
CA ASP A 250 13.24 -22.45 -3.64
C ASP A 250 12.89 -23.07 -5.01
N ALA A 251 11.63 -23.38 -5.25
CA ALA A 251 11.16 -23.88 -6.53
C ALA A 251 11.31 -22.84 -7.65
N VAL A 252 11.13 -21.54 -7.35
CA VAL A 252 11.35 -20.46 -8.32
C VAL A 252 12.84 -20.18 -8.53
N LYS A 253 13.67 -20.20 -7.47
CA LYS A 253 15.14 -20.01 -7.57
C LYS A 253 15.80 -21.03 -8.50
N HIS A 254 15.33 -22.27 -8.48
CA HIS A 254 15.89 -23.36 -9.30
C HIS A 254 15.29 -23.42 -10.71
N ASP A 255 14.25 -22.63 -11.02
CA ASP A 255 13.67 -22.58 -12.35
C ASP A 255 14.53 -21.71 -13.31
N PRO A 256 15.08 -22.27 -14.40
CA PRO A 256 15.94 -21.51 -15.32
C PRO A 256 15.24 -20.36 -16.03
N LYS A 257 13.91 -20.37 -16.09
CA LYS A 257 13.09 -19.34 -16.79
C LYS A 257 12.65 -18.20 -15.87
N LEU A 258 12.77 -18.37 -14.53
CA LEU A 258 12.22 -17.46 -13.55
C LEU A 258 13.30 -16.73 -12.77
N GLN A 259 12.94 -15.62 -12.19
CA GLN A 259 13.74 -14.82 -11.26
C GLN A 259 12.88 -14.28 -10.14
N LEU A 260 13.50 -13.98 -9.00
CA LEU A 260 12.88 -13.41 -7.81
C LEU A 260 13.44 -12.03 -7.47
N SER A 261 12.58 -11.19 -6.95
CA SER A 261 12.96 -10.02 -6.17
C SER A 261 12.47 -10.21 -4.74
N ILE A 262 13.35 -10.09 -3.76
CA ILE A 262 13.06 -10.25 -2.33
C ILE A 262 13.52 -8.99 -1.62
N SER A 263 12.61 -8.32 -0.90
CA SER A 263 12.90 -7.11 -0.13
C SER A 263 12.08 -7.06 1.15
N PRO A 264 12.57 -6.42 2.24
CA PRO A 264 11.76 -6.18 3.42
C PRO A 264 10.49 -5.40 3.08
N GLY A 265 9.37 -5.78 3.68
CA GLY A 265 8.12 -5.03 3.56
C GLY A 265 7.96 -3.97 4.65
N LEU A 266 6.99 -3.08 4.48
CA LEU A 266 6.66 -2.01 5.43
C LEU A 266 5.48 -2.37 6.34
N GLY A 267 4.80 -3.46 6.03
CA GLY A 267 3.56 -3.86 6.68
C GLY A 267 3.72 -4.89 7.78
N TYR A 268 2.59 -5.36 8.22
CA TYR A 268 2.47 -6.41 9.23
C TYR A 268 1.27 -7.30 8.95
N ASN A 269 1.26 -8.48 9.56
CA ASN A 269 0.09 -9.34 9.69
C ASN A 269 -0.29 -9.42 11.17
N SER A 270 -1.57 -9.36 11.48
CA SER A 270 -2.07 -9.22 12.85
C SER A 270 -3.45 -9.83 13.03
N ILE A 271 -3.85 -10.01 14.28
CA ILE A 271 -5.23 -10.26 14.68
C ILE A 271 -5.77 -9.00 15.33
N ASN A 272 -6.85 -8.46 14.80
CA ASN A 272 -7.62 -7.40 15.43
C ASN A 272 -8.70 -8.04 16.30
N PHE A 273 -8.78 -7.65 17.57
CA PHE A 273 -9.84 -8.07 18.47
C PHE A 273 -10.97 -7.05 18.48
N ASN A 274 -12.21 -7.49 18.38
CA ASN A 274 -13.36 -6.58 18.45
C ASN A 274 -13.67 -6.25 19.91
N LEU A 275 -13.35 -5.03 20.34
CA LEU A 275 -13.53 -4.60 21.74
C LEU A 275 -14.89 -3.93 22.01
N ALA A 276 -15.48 -3.27 21.00
CA ALA A 276 -16.66 -2.43 21.25
C ALA A 276 -17.61 -2.28 20.04
N SER A 277 -17.41 -2.98 18.92
CA SER A 277 -18.24 -2.83 17.74
C SER A 277 -19.27 -3.95 17.62
N GLY A 278 -20.55 -3.62 17.81
CA GLY A 278 -21.67 -4.55 17.61
C GLY A 278 -21.69 -5.74 18.59
N PRO A 279 -22.61 -6.69 18.37
CA PRO A 279 -22.81 -7.82 19.30
C PRO A 279 -21.61 -8.78 19.41
N ARG A 280 -20.79 -8.87 18.35
CA ARG A 280 -19.60 -9.74 18.31
C ARG A 280 -18.47 -9.29 19.24
N ALA A 281 -18.52 -8.03 19.72
CA ALA A 281 -17.59 -7.55 20.75
C ALA A 281 -17.92 -8.08 22.16
N ASN A 282 -19.17 -8.52 22.40
CA ASN A 282 -19.60 -8.95 23.73
C ASN A 282 -19.22 -10.41 24.01
N THR A 283 -17.92 -10.68 23.97
CA THR A 283 -17.31 -12.00 24.24
C THR A 283 -16.23 -11.86 25.29
N PRO A 284 -15.81 -12.94 25.97
CA PRO A 284 -14.69 -12.89 26.90
C PRO A 284 -13.41 -12.33 26.26
N LEU A 285 -13.16 -12.65 24.99
CA LEU A 285 -12.00 -12.15 24.25
C LEU A 285 -12.07 -10.63 24.03
N GLY A 286 -13.23 -10.12 23.61
CA GLY A 286 -13.43 -8.68 23.40
C GLY A 286 -13.39 -7.87 24.70
N GLN A 287 -14.00 -8.37 25.77
CA GLN A 287 -14.23 -7.60 27.00
C GLN A 287 -13.11 -7.72 28.04
N ASN A 288 -12.21 -8.72 27.95
CA ASN A 288 -11.24 -8.97 29.01
C ASN A 288 -9.80 -9.07 28.47
N ALA A 289 -8.96 -8.10 28.85
CA ALA A 289 -7.55 -8.05 28.46
C ALA A 289 -6.75 -9.30 28.92
N LEU A 290 -7.11 -9.93 30.06
CA LEU A 290 -6.46 -11.16 30.51
C LEU A 290 -6.71 -12.31 29.52
N VAL A 291 -7.92 -12.36 28.93
CA VAL A 291 -8.26 -13.37 27.93
C VAL A 291 -7.49 -13.13 26.62
N ARG A 292 -7.38 -11.88 26.18
CA ARG A 292 -6.54 -11.54 25.01
C ARG A 292 -5.07 -11.87 25.25
N LYS A 293 -4.56 -11.57 26.45
CA LYS A 293 -3.19 -11.94 26.83
C LYS A 293 -2.98 -13.45 26.91
N ALA A 294 -3.97 -14.21 27.40
CA ALA A 294 -3.94 -15.67 27.38
C ALA A 294 -3.91 -16.20 25.93
N PHE A 295 -4.72 -15.61 25.04
CA PHE A 295 -4.73 -15.96 23.62
C PHE A 295 -3.36 -15.69 22.99
N GLU A 296 -2.77 -14.54 23.24
CA GLU A 296 -1.43 -14.20 22.75
C GLU A 296 -0.37 -15.21 23.21
N LEU A 297 -0.34 -15.55 24.51
CA LEU A 297 0.60 -16.51 25.08
C LEU A 297 0.36 -17.95 24.60
N SER A 298 -0.79 -18.26 24.00
CA SER A 298 -1.07 -19.56 23.41
C SER A 298 -0.38 -19.78 22.07
N ILE A 299 0.08 -18.71 21.40
CA ILE A 299 0.63 -18.73 20.04
C ILE A 299 2.16 -18.58 20.08
N ASP A 300 2.87 -19.53 19.50
CA ASP A 300 4.30 -19.42 19.20
C ASP A 300 4.48 -18.79 17.82
N ARG A 301 4.74 -17.46 17.79
CA ARG A 301 4.92 -16.74 16.53
C ARG A 301 6.11 -17.24 15.72
N GLN A 302 7.19 -17.66 16.39
CA GLN A 302 8.39 -18.14 15.70
C GLN A 302 8.12 -19.50 15.03
N ALA A 303 7.52 -20.45 15.76
CA ALA A 303 7.13 -21.75 15.21
C ALA A 303 6.07 -21.57 14.09
N LEU A 304 5.11 -20.66 14.29
CA LEU A 304 4.07 -20.34 13.30
C LEU A 304 4.69 -19.89 11.95
N VAL A 305 5.60 -18.92 11.99
CA VAL A 305 6.29 -18.41 10.80
C VAL A 305 7.23 -19.45 10.20
N GLN A 306 7.88 -20.28 11.03
CA GLN A 306 8.74 -21.37 10.56
C GLN A 306 7.94 -22.41 9.78
N VAL A 307 6.77 -22.82 10.29
CA VAL A 307 5.94 -23.86 9.68
C VAL A 307 5.26 -23.38 8.40
N VAL A 308 4.70 -22.15 8.41
CA VAL A 308 3.90 -21.66 7.29
C VAL A 308 4.75 -20.95 6.23
N TYR A 309 5.80 -20.25 6.66
CA TYR A 309 6.58 -19.33 5.80
C TYR A 309 8.08 -19.64 5.77
N ASN A 310 8.50 -20.85 6.16
CA ASN A 310 9.91 -21.28 6.17
C ASN A 310 10.85 -20.28 6.89
N GLY A 311 10.34 -19.56 7.90
CA GLY A 311 11.08 -18.56 8.65
C GLY A 311 11.41 -17.27 7.89
N MET A 312 10.87 -17.07 6.68
CA MET A 312 11.21 -15.92 5.83
C MET A 312 10.57 -14.60 6.28
N TYR A 313 9.60 -14.63 7.16
CA TYR A 313 8.93 -13.45 7.68
C TYR A 313 9.37 -13.18 9.13
N PRO A 314 9.98 -12.04 9.45
CA PRO A 314 10.37 -11.72 10.82
C PRO A 314 9.14 -11.54 11.71
N VAL A 315 9.13 -12.16 12.89
CA VAL A 315 8.09 -11.96 13.90
C VAL A 315 8.15 -10.54 14.46
N THR A 316 7.00 -9.99 14.85
CA THR A 316 6.91 -8.65 15.41
C THR A 316 5.82 -8.56 16.49
N ALA A 317 5.96 -7.57 17.40
CA ALA A 317 4.95 -7.16 18.38
C ALA A 317 4.49 -5.70 18.14
N GLN A 318 4.81 -5.10 17.00
CA GLN A 318 4.51 -3.71 16.73
C GLN A 318 4.27 -3.45 15.24
N ALA A 319 3.54 -2.38 14.93
CA ALA A 319 3.20 -1.95 13.57
C ALA A 319 4.41 -1.40 12.78
N VAL A 320 5.48 -1.01 13.47
CA VAL A 320 6.66 -0.40 12.86
C VAL A 320 7.64 -1.51 12.46
N PRO A 321 8.03 -1.63 11.18
CA PRO A 321 8.98 -2.66 10.76
C PRO A 321 10.39 -2.42 11.34
N SER A 322 11.13 -3.50 11.57
CA SER A 322 12.45 -3.45 12.24
C SER A 322 13.52 -2.61 11.50
N ALA A 323 13.37 -2.41 10.19
CA ALA A 323 14.24 -1.56 9.39
C ALA A 323 13.92 -0.05 9.53
N SER A 324 12.79 0.30 10.16
CA SER A 324 12.39 1.70 10.33
C SER A 324 13.23 2.39 11.41
N PRO A 325 13.62 3.68 11.22
CA PRO A 325 14.31 4.46 12.24
C PRO A 325 13.45 4.70 13.51
N TYR A 326 12.17 4.42 13.42
CA TYR A 326 11.20 4.59 14.52
C TYR A 326 10.90 3.28 15.28
N PHE A 327 11.53 2.16 14.89
CA PHE A 327 11.33 0.88 15.55
C PHE A 327 11.75 0.92 17.02
N ALA A 328 10.94 0.34 17.91
CA ALA A 328 11.20 0.22 19.34
C ALA A 328 11.78 -1.17 19.66
N PRO A 329 13.13 -1.33 19.78
CA PRO A 329 13.78 -2.64 19.87
C PRO A 329 13.47 -3.40 21.17
N ASP A 330 13.01 -2.70 22.19
CA ASP A 330 12.69 -3.29 23.50
C ASP A 330 11.28 -3.92 23.53
N VAL A 331 10.41 -3.57 22.58
CA VAL A 331 9.08 -4.17 22.42
C VAL A 331 9.20 -5.44 21.60
N LYS A 332 9.12 -6.59 22.28
CA LYS A 332 9.30 -7.92 21.68
C LYS A 332 8.04 -8.76 21.91
N PRO A 333 7.67 -9.63 20.95
CA PRO A 333 6.59 -10.58 21.17
C PRO A 333 6.94 -11.50 22.35
N PRO A 334 5.99 -11.76 23.26
CA PRO A 334 6.22 -12.71 24.34
C PRO A 334 6.44 -14.11 23.78
N ALA A 335 7.24 -14.91 24.49
CA ALA A 335 7.34 -16.34 24.21
C ALA A 335 6.02 -17.04 24.55
N ARG A 336 5.72 -18.12 23.82
CA ARG A 336 4.57 -18.99 24.12
C ARG A 336 4.68 -19.54 25.53
N ASP A 337 3.58 -19.45 26.30
CA ASP A 337 3.48 -19.98 27.67
C ASP A 337 2.06 -20.50 27.92
N VAL A 338 1.85 -21.78 27.63
CA VAL A 338 0.54 -22.46 27.78
C VAL A 338 0.09 -22.52 29.25
N ALA A 339 1.03 -22.68 30.17
CA ALA A 339 0.69 -22.74 31.59
C ALA A 339 0.16 -21.40 32.09
N LYS A 340 0.85 -20.32 31.75
CA LYS A 340 0.43 -18.95 32.07
C LYS A 340 -0.87 -18.58 31.35
N ALA A 341 -1.06 -18.99 30.08
CA ALA A 341 -2.30 -18.76 29.35
C ALA A 341 -3.51 -19.39 30.07
N ARG A 342 -3.38 -20.67 30.50
CA ARG A 342 -4.42 -21.33 31.29
C ARG A 342 -4.67 -20.63 32.63
N ALA A 343 -3.63 -20.21 33.33
CA ALA A 343 -3.76 -19.48 34.59
C ALA A 343 -4.52 -18.15 34.40
N LEU A 344 -4.25 -17.41 33.33
CA LEU A 344 -4.97 -16.17 33.00
C LEU A 344 -6.45 -16.43 32.68
N LEU A 345 -6.79 -17.51 31.96
CA LEU A 345 -8.19 -17.88 31.71
C LEU A 345 -8.92 -18.25 33.00
N ALA A 346 -8.26 -18.97 33.92
CA ALA A 346 -8.82 -19.26 35.23
C ALA A 346 -9.01 -18.00 36.07
N GLN A 347 -8.04 -17.07 36.08
CA GLN A 347 -8.14 -15.75 36.73
C GLN A 347 -9.28 -14.89 36.15
N ALA A 348 -9.50 -14.97 34.85
CA ALA A 348 -10.60 -14.31 34.17
C ALA A 348 -11.96 -14.99 34.39
N HIS A 349 -12.01 -16.10 35.14
CA HIS A 349 -13.20 -16.92 35.36
C HIS A 349 -13.88 -17.43 34.09
N VAL A 350 -13.09 -17.70 33.05
CA VAL A 350 -13.59 -18.17 31.75
C VAL A 350 -13.64 -19.69 31.72
N LYS A 351 -14.79 -20.21 31.28
CA LYS A 351 -14.95 -21.64 31.04
C LYS A 351 -14.18 -22.08 29.80
N THR A 352 -13.40 -23.17 29.95
CA THR A 352 -12.65 -23.77 28.83
C THR A 352 -13.23 -25.09 28.37
N PRO A 353 -13.14 -25.48 27.08
CA PRO A 353 -12.55 -24.64 26.01
C PRO A 353 -13.38 -23.39 25.70
N LEU A 354 -12.70 -22.25 25.51
CA LEU A 354 -13.32 -21.01 25.06
C LEU A 354 -13.42 -21.01 23.55
N VAL A 355 -14.63 -20.94 23.02
CA VAL A 355 -14.83 -20.78 21.56
C VAL A 355 -14.46 -19.36 21.15
N VAL A 356 -13.65 -19.25 20.09
CA VAL A 356 -13.23 -17.98 19.47
C VAL A 356 -13.50 -18.05 17.97
N HIS A 357 -14.27 -17.14 17.44
CA HIS A 357 -14.50 -16.99 16.00
C HIS A 357 -13.43 -16.14 15.35
N LEU A 358 -12.57 -16.76 14.54
CA LEU A 358 -11.48 -16.11 13.82
C LEU A 358 -11.85 -15.91 12.35
N MET A 359 -12.25 -14.69 11.99
CA MET A 359 -12.46 -14.31 10.59
C MET A 359 -11.12 -14.23 9.86
N THR A 360 -11.05 -14.83 8.67
CA THR A 360 -9.83 -14.89 7.85
C THR A 360 -10.14 -14.66 6.37
N PRO A 361 -9.22 -14.05 5.60
CA PRO A 361 -9.24 -14.15 4.14
C PRO A 361 -9.18 -15.61 3.68
N ASN A 362 -9.76 -15.89 2.51
CA ASN A 362 -9.89 -17.24 1.94
C ASN A 362 -8.66 -17.72 1.15
N SER A 363 -7.50 -17.03 1.24
CA SER A 363 -6.26 -17.48 0.60
C SER A 363 -5.66 -18.70 1.30
N PRO A 364 -5.08 -19.67 0.55
CA PRO A 364 -4.58 -20.93 1.12
C PRO A 364 -3.52 -20.77 2.19
N ASP A 365 -2.59 -19.84 2.05
CA ASP A 365 -1.53 -19.56 3.02
C ASP A 365 -2.07 -18.98 4.33
N VAL A 366 -3.08 -18.10 4.27
CA VAL A 366 -3.76 -17.57 5.45
C VAL A 366 -4.60 -18.65 6.14
N GLN A 367 -5.23 -19.54 5.37
CA GLN A 367 -5.95 -20.68 5.93
C GLN A 367 -5.00 -21.64 6.68
N GLN A 368 -3.84 -21.92 6.09
CA GLN A 368 -2.81 -22.74 6.76
C GLN A 368 -2.33 -22.08 8.06
N LEU A 369 -2.10 -20.77 8.05
CA LEU A 369 -1.74 -19.98 9.23
C LEU A 369 -2.79 -20.16 10.34
N ALA A 370 -4.08 -19.98 10.00
CA ALA A 370 -5.19 -20.10 10.94
C ALA A 370 -5.30 -21.52 11.54
N VAL A 371 -5.09 -22.58 10.74
CA VAL A 371 -5.11 -23.98 11.21
C VAL A 371 -3.96 -24.27 12.18
N VAL A 372 -2.76 -23.77 11.92
CA VAL A 372 -1.63 -23.91 12.86
C VAL A 372 -1.92 -23.16 14.16
N MET A 373 -2.48 -21.95 14.09
CA MET A 373 -2.89 -21.20 15.29
C MET A 373 -3.98 -21.92 16.08
N GLN A 374 -4.97 -22.51 15.41
CA GLN A 374 -6.03 -23.31 16.02
C GLN A 374 -5.45 -24.46 16.85
N SER A 375 -4.48 -25.19 16.27
CA SER A 375 -3.79 -26.29 16.97
C SER A 375 -3.01 -25.79 18.20
N MET A 376 -2.25 -24.68 18.07
CA MET A 376 -1.49 -24.12 19.19
C MET A 376 -2.39 -23.62 20.33
N ALA A 377 -3.47 -22.94 19.99
CA ALA A 377 -4.39 -22.34 20.96
C ALA A 377 -5.21 -23.38 21.72
N ALA A 378 -5.51 -24.54 21.09
CA ALA A 378 -6.25 -25.65 21.73
C ALA A 378 -5.54 -26.15 22.98
N GLU A 379 -4.21 -26.20 22.99
CA GLU A 379 -3.44 -26.61 24.16
C GLU A 379 -3.61 -25.65 25.35
N ALA A 380 -3.93 -24.40 25.12
CA ALA A 380 -4.18 -23.41 26.16
C ALA A 380 -5.64 -23.36 26.62
N GLY A 381 -6.55 -24.07 25.94
CA GLY A 381 -7.98 -24.09 26.27
C GLY A 381 -8.85 -23.20 25.40
N PHE A 382 -8.37 -22.81 24.20
CA PHE A 382 -9.19 -22.13 23.20
C PHE A 382 -9.69 -23.13 22.13
N ASP A 383 -10.89 -22.91 21.61
CA ASP A 383 -11.47 -23.62 20.47
C ASP A 383 -11.73 -22.63 19.34
N ILE A 384 -10.73 -22.44 18.47
CA ILE A 384 -10.83 -21.49 17.36
C ILE A 384 -11.75 -22.06 16.26
N LYS A 385 -12.77 -21.32 15.90
CA LYS A 385 -13.61 -21.54 14.71
C LYS A 385 -13.16 -20.60 13.59
N ILE A 386 -12.68 -21.17 12.49
CA ILE A 386 -12.15 -20.39 11.35
C ILE A 386 -13.31 -20.01 10.43
N ASP A 387 -13.61 -18.72 10.37
CA ASP A 387 -14.64 -18.14 9.51
C ASP A 387 -13.97 -17.56 8.26
N SER A 388 -13.86 -18.37 7.20
CA SER A 388 -13.19 -17.99 5.94
C SER A 388 -14.12 -17.19 5.03
N THR A 389 -13.65 -16.05 4.51
CA THR A 389 -14.42 -15.21 3.59
C THR A 389 -13.53 -14.53 2.55
N GLU A 390 -14.13 -14.08 1.46
CA GLU A 390 -13.43 -13.27 0.45
C GLU A 390 -12.93 -11.96 1.08
N PHE A 391 -11.74 -11.46 0.65
CA PHE A 391 -11.04 -10.37 1.33
C PHE A 391 -11.85 -9.06 1.39
N ALA A 392 -12.41 -8.59 0.28
CA ALA A 392 -13.20 -7.35 0.28
C ALA A 392 -14.49 -7.47 1.11
N THR A 393 -15.09 -8.67 1.13
CA THR A 393 -16.22 -9.00 1.99
C THR A 393 -15.84 -8.93 3.47
N SER A 394 -14.64 -9.40 3.84
CA SER A 394 -14.15 -9.33 5.22
C SER A 394 -13.96 -7.90 5.72
N LEU A 395 -13.51 -6.99 4.84
CA LEU A 395 -13.40 -5.56 5.17
C LEU A 395 -14.76 -4.95 5.49
N GLY A 396 -15.79 -5.29 4.69
CA GLY A 396 -17.16 -4.84 4.95
C GLY A 396 -17.74 -5.39 6.25
N ALA A 397 -17.43 -6.66 6.59
CA ALA A 397 -17.82 -7.24 7.88
C ALA A 397 -17.13 -6.52 9.05
N ALA A 398 -15.83 -6.24 8.91
CA ALA A 398 -15.08 -5.51 9.93
C ALA A 398 -15.64 -4.09 10.18
N ASP A 399 -16.02 -3.36 9.12
CA ASP A 399 -16.65 -2.03 9.23
C ASP A 399 -17.97 -2.07 10.03
N ARG A 400 -18.71 -3.19 9.95
CA ARG A 400 -19.99 -3.37 10.70
C ARG A 400 -19.81 -3.99 12.08
N GLY A 401 -18.57 -4.38 12.46
CA GLY A 401 -18.32 -5.11 13.69
C GLY A 401 -18.81 -6.58 13.66
N ASP A 402 -19.00 -7.17 12.49
CA ASP A 402 -19.47 -8.55 12.30
C ASP A 402 -18.33 -9.58 12.46
N PHE A 403 -17.44 -9.38 13.42
CA PHE A 403 -16.33 -10.27 13.73
C PHE A 403 -16.04 -10.27 15.24
N GLU A 404 -15.42 -11.33 15.76
CA GLU A 404 -14.86 -11.41 17.12
C GLU A 404 -13.35 -11.18 17.12
N ALA A 405 -12.62 -11.93 16.29
CA ALA A 405 -11.21 -11.77 15.99
C ALA A 405 -11.02 -11.77 14.48
N PHE A 406 -10.17 -10.90 13.94
CA PHE A 406 -9.94 -10.77 12.50
C PHE A 406 -8.45 -10.84 12.16
N LEU A 407 -8.05 -11.91 11.50
CA LEU A 407 -6.71 -12.10 10.96
C LEU A 407 -6.57 -11.33 9.65
N ILE A 408 -5.79 -10.27 9.67
CA ILE A 408 -5.65 -9.35 8.52
C ILE A 408 -4.23 -8.81 8.41
N GLY A 409 -3.78 -8.55 7.18
CA GLY A 409 -2.53 -7.87 6.88
C GLY A 409 -2.72 -6.39 6.57
N TRP A 410 -1.72 -5.59 6.91
CA TRP A 410 -1.55 -4.22 6.46
C TRP A 410 -0.30 -4.10 5.59
N SER A 411 -0.41 -3.47 4.42
CA SER A 411 0.70 -3.34 3.46
C SER A 411 1.78 -2.34 3.87
N GLY A 412 1.53 -1.55 4.90
CA GLY A 412 2.48 -0.58 5.44
C GLY A 412 2.58 0.73 4.67
N ARG A 413 3.21 1.70 5.34
CA ARG A 413 3.56 3.02 4.83
C ARG A 413 4.99 3.34 5.23
N SER A 414 5.61 4.26 4.51
CA SER A 414 6.98 4.71 4.79
C SER A 414 7.10 5.44 6.13
N ASP A 415 6.05 6.17 6.54
CA ASP A 415 5.96 6.80 7.86
C ASP A 415 5.09 5.95 8.80
N PRO A 416 5.48 5.75 10.08
CA PRO A 416 4.72 4.97 11.06
C PRO A 416 3.30 5.48 11.33
N ASP A 417 3.04 6.75 11.14
CA ASP A 417 1.70 7.32 11.27
C ASP A 417 0.68 6.56 10.41
N GLY A 418 1.06 6.22 9.17
CA GLY A 418 0.24 5.45 8.25
C GLY A 418 0.04 3.97 8.65
N ASN A 419 0.81 3.49 9.64
CA ASN A 419 0.68 2.14 10.20
C ASN A 419 -0.08 2.11 11.54
N LEU A 420 -0.24 3.26 12.20
CA LEU A 420 -0.75 3.34 13.58
C LEU A 420 -1.99 4.22 13.71
N TYR A 421 -1.96 5.46 13.22
CA TYR A 421 -3.00 6.45 13.51
C TYR A 421 -4.40 5.98 13.11
N SER A 422 -4.56 5.52 11.89
CA SER A 422 -5.86 5.07 11.38
C SER A 422 -6.38 3.79 12.04
N PHE A 423 -5.53 3.05 12.76
CA PHE A 423 -5.86 1.77 13.40
C PHE A 423 -6.10 1.88 14.91
N LEU A 424 -5.48 2.87 15.57
CA LEU A 424 -5.50 2.99 17.04
C LEU A 424 -6.21 4.22 17.54
N HIS A 425 -6.16 5.36 16.82
CA HIS A 425 -6.80 6.59 17.26
C HIS A 425 -8.31 6.40 17.36
N THR A 426 -8.89 6.88 18.47
CA THR A 426 -10.33 6.80 18.74
C THR A 426 -11.14 7.35 17.57
N GLY A 427 -12.07 6.54 17.04
CA GLY A 427 -12.94 6.91 15.92
C GLY A 427 -12.27 6.96 14.55
N ALA A 428 -11.01 6.53 14.42
CA ALA A 428 -10.34 6.46 13.13
C ALA A 428 -10.91 5.33 12.24
N PRO A 429 -10.88 5.49 10.89
CA PRO A 429 -11.66 4.66 9.97
C PRO A 429 -11.23 3.21 9.85
N LEU A 430 -10.01 2.85 10.23
CA LEU A 430 -9.49 1.48 10.22
C LEU A 430 -9.31 0.91 11.63
N ASN A 431 -9.81 1.62 12.65
CA ASN A 431 -9.82 1.12 14.02
C ASN A 431 -10.95 0.09 14.19
N TYR A 432 -10.80 -1.07 13.55
CA TYR A 432 -11.78 -2.17 13.61
C TYR A 432 -11.98 -2.71 15.01
N ALA A 433 -10.95 -2.63 15.86
CA ALA A 433 -11.05 -2.99 17.27
C ALA A 433 -12.01 -2.08 18.04
N HIS A 434 -12.32 -0.87 17.55
CA HIS A 434 -12.97 0.21 18.30
C HIS A 434 -12.22 0.51 19.60
N TYR A 435 -10.89 0.42 19.55
CA TYR A 435 -10.01 0.78 20.65
C TYR A 435 -10.12 2.27 20.97
N SER A 436 -10.11 2.60 22.24
CA SER A 436 -10.16 4.00 22.72
C SER A 436 -9.30 4.12 23.97
N ASN A 437 -8.23 4.90 23.86
CA ASN A 437 -7.33 5.22 24.96
C ASN A 437 -6.82 6.65 24.77
N LYS A 438 -7.17 7.55 25.69
CA LYS A 438 -6.86 8.98 25.60
C LYS A 438 -5.35 9.26 25.61
N GLU A 439 -4.54 8.44 26.29
CA GLU A 439 -3.09 8.62 26.32
C GLU A 439 -2.49 8.25 24.97
N VAL A 440 -2.95 7.14 24.37
CA VAL A 440 -2.53 6.70 23.02
C VAL A 440 -2.96 7.73 21.96
N ASP A 441 -4.20 8.25 22.04
CA ASP A 441 -4.67 9.32 21.15
C ASP A 441 -3.75 10.55 21.25
N GLY A 442 -3.43 10.98 22.47
CA GLY A 442 -2.53 12.11 22.72
C GLY A 442 -1.12 11.88 22.19
N TRP A 443 -0.57 10.68 22.34
CA TRP A 443 0.76 10.34 21.79
C TRP A 443 0.76 10.25 20.27
N LEU A 444 -0.31 9.77 19.66
CA LEU A 444 -0.46 9.74 18.20
C LEU A 444 -0.49 11.17 17.63
N ASP A 445 -1.21 12.09 18.28
CA ASP A 445 -1.25 13.50 17.90
C ASP A 445 0.10 14.20 18.14
N GLU A 446 0.78 13.90 19.26
CA GLU A 446 2.13 14.39 19.56
C GLU A 446 3.14 13.92 18.50
N ALA A 447 3.09 12.65 18.09
CA ALA A 447 3.96 12.09 17.05
C ALA A 447 3.76 12.76 15.69
N ARG A 448 2.54 13.17 15.36
CA ARG A 448 2.24 13.96 14.15
C ARG A 448 2.84 15.36 14.20
N ALA A 449 2.83 16.00 15.36
CA ALA A 449 3.36 17.35 15.53
C ALA A 449 4.88 17.39 15.59
N ALA A 450 5.53 16.33 16.07
CA ALA A 450 6.98 16.26 16.23
C ALA A 450 7.68 16.03 14.87
N THR A 451 8.76 16.78 14.61
CA THR A 451 9.58 16.63 13.39
C THR A 451 10.90 15.88 13.64
N ASP A 452 11.34 15.81 14.90
CA ASP A 452 12.56 15.11 15.29
C ASP A 452 12.37 13.59 15.33
N VAL A 453 13.24 12.84 14.66
CA VAL A 453 13.16 11.39 14.54
C VAL A 453 13.31 10.67 15.89
N ALA A 454 14.19 11.15 16.77
CA ALA A 454 14.42 10.52 18.08
C ALA A 454 13.24 10.75 19.01
N ALA A 455 12.66 11.96 19.01
CA ALA A 455 11.45 12.27 19.75
C ALA A 455 10.28 11.39 19.27
N ARG A 456 10.04 11.30 17.96
CA ARG A 456 8.99 10.44 17.40
C ARG A 456 9.20 8.96 17.74
N ARG A 457 10.44 8.46 17.67
CA ARG A 457 10.76 7.08 18.10
C ARG A 457 10.35 6.83 19.55
N THR A 458 10.68 7.76 20.45
CA THR A 458 10.30 7.66 21.86
C THR A 458 8.79 7.58 22.04
N ILE A 459 8.05 8.42 21.32
CA ILE A 459 6.59 8.45 21.36
C ILE A 459 6.01 7.12 20.83
N TYR A 460 6.44 6.64 19.67
CA TYR A 460 6.00 5.36 19.11
C TYR A 460 6.35 4.18 20.01
N GLY A 461 7.48 4.25 20.74
CA GLY A 461 7.83 3.25 21.76
C GLY A 461 6.82 3.21 22.91
N LYS A 462 6.35 4.37 23.40
CA LYS A 462 5.28 4.43 24.43
C LYS A 462 3.98 3.82 23.91
N ILE A 463 3.58 4.16 22.67
CA ILE A 463 2.40 3.61 22.02
C ILE A 463 2.50 2.09 21.95
N ALA A 464 3.62 1.54 21.48
CA ALA A 464 3.82 0.09 21.33
C ALA A 464 3.75 -0.64 22.68
N VAL A 465 4.28 -0.05 23.76
CA VAL A 465 4.18 -0.63 25.12
C VAL A 465 2.74 -0.64 25.62
N GLN A 466 1.99 0.45 25.41
CA GLN A 466 0.59 0.52 25.85
C GLN A 466 -0.30 -0.42 25.00
N GLU A 467 -0.05 -0.48 23.70
CA GLU A 467 -0.76 -1.37 22.80
C GLU A 467 -0.56 -2.86 23.16
N GLU A 468 0.66 -3.25 23.54
CA GLU A 468 0.97 -4.60 24.04
C GLU A 468 0.25 -4.90 25.38
N ALA A 469 0.03 -3.90 26.22
CA ALA A 469 -0.70 -4.05 27.49
C ALA A 469 -2.21 -4.21 27.25
N ASP A 470 -2.81 -3.42 26.36
CA ASP A 470 -4.25 -3.40 26.10
C ASP A 470 -4.67 -4.47 25.07
N LEU A 471 -3.77 -4.85 24.18
CA LEU A 471 -3.93 -5.83 23.11
C LEU A 471 -5.20 -5.63 22.25
N PRO A 472 -5.42 -4.44 21.65
CA PRO A 472 -6.46 -4.31 20.64
C PRO A 472 -6.09 -5.03 19.34
N ILE A 473 -4.79 -5.07 19.04
CA ILE A 473 -4.18 -5.71 17.87
C ILE A 473 -3.02 -6.60 18.35
N MET A 474 -3.05 -7.86 17.98
CA MET A 474 -1.95 -8.81 18.21
C MET A 474 -1.13 -8.91 16.92
N TYR A 475 0.03 -8.28 16.86
CA TYR A 475 0.94 -8.41 15.72
C TYR A 475 1.59 -9.80 15.68
N LEU A 476 1.74 -10.34 14.50
CA LEU A 476 2.31 -11.68 14.28
C LEU A 476 3.69 -11.60 13.61
N TYR A 477 3.75 -11.03 12.43
CA TYR A 477 4.98 -10.91 11.63
C TYR A 477 4.90 -9.74 10.64
N SER A 478 6.07 -9.32 10.14
CA SER A 478 6.19 -8.38 9.02
C SER A 478 6.48 -9.17 7.75
N PRO A 479 5.61 -9.12 6.72
CA PRO A 479 5.83 -9.88 5.50
C PRO A 479 7.01 -9.32 4.70
N THR A 480 7.84 -10.21 4.17
CA THR A 480 8.83 -9.89 3.14
C THR A 480 8.11 -9.81 1.79
N VAL A 481 8.42 -8.80 0.99
CA VAL A 481 7.91 -8.66 -0.38
C VAL A 481 8.70 -9.60 -1.28
N ILE A 482 8.03 -10.61 -1.86
CA ILE A 482 8.63 -11.62 -2.72
C ILE A 482 7.90 -11.61 -4.06
N VAL A 483 8.49 -11.00 -5.07
CA VAL A 483 7.94 -10.90 -6.43
C VAL A 483 8.62 -11.93 -7.32
N GLY A 484 7.81 -12.75 -8.01
CA GLY A 484 8.30 -13.69 -9.01
C GLY A 484 8.06 -13.17 -10.43
N MET A 485 9.02 -13.36 -11.32
CA MET A 485 8.88 -12.89 -12.69
C MET A 485 9.65 -13.77 -13.68
N THR A 486 9.23 -13.74 -14.95
CA THR A 486 10.01 -14.35 -16.02
C THR A 486 11.37 -13.65 -16.17
N LYS A 487 12.44 -14.41 -16.49
CA LYS A 487 13.76 -13.83 -16.82
C LYS A 487 13.75 -12.95 -18.08
N LYS A 488 12.70 -13.05 -18.90
CA LYS A 488 12.50 -12.12 -20.02
C LYS A 488 12.15 -10.70 -19.58
N LEU A 489 11.64 -10.53 -18.35
CA LEU A 489 11.29 -9.23 -17.78
C LEU A 489 12.52 -8.59 -17.15
N SER A 490 12.85 -7.38 -17.59
CA SER A 490 13.95 -6.56 -17.06
C SER A 490 13.45 -5.20 -16.60
N GLY A 491 14.26 -4.46 -15.84
CA GLY A 491 13.95 -3.10 -15.38
C GLY A 491 13.00 -3.01 -14.18
N PHE A 492 12.61 -4.14 -13.57
CA PHE A 492 11.85 -4.12 -12.31
C PHE A 492 12.69 -3.51 -11.19
N GLN A 493 12.13 -2.53 -10.50
CA GLN A 493 12.76 -1.83 -9.37
C GLN A 493 12.02 -2.20 -8.08
N PRO A 494 12.61 -2.98 -7.17
CA PRO A 494 11.99 -3.29 -5.89
C PRO A 494 11.96 -2.05 -4.98
N VAL A 495 10.78 -1.75 -4.44
CA VAL A 495 10.58 -0.74 -3.41
C VAL A 495 9.89 -1.43 -2.22
N PRO A 496 10.27 -1.12 -0.96
CA PRO A 496 9.74 -1.81 0.22
C PRO A 496 8.22 -1.69 0.41
N ASP A 497 7.54 -0.75 -0.27
CA ASP A 497 6.08 -0.66 -0.28
C ASP A 497 5.40 -1.75 -1.12
N GLY A 498 6.18 -2.54 -1.87
CA GLY A 498 5.73 -3.64 -2.71
C GLY A 498 4.97 -3.22 -3.98
N MET A 499 4.93 -1.94 -4.31
CA MET A 499 4.25 -1.47 -5.52
C MET A 499 5.03 -1.84 -6.78
N ILE A 500 4.30 -2.29 -7.79
CA ILE A 500 4.86 -2.63 -9.11
C ILE A 500 4.83 -1.38 -9.98
N ARG A 501 5.97 -0.68 -10.03
CA ARG A 501 6.17 0.49 -10.88
C ARG A 501 6.55 0.04 -12.28
N LEU A 502 5.76 0.44 -13.28
CA LEU A 502 5.90 -0.05 -14.66
C LEU A 502 6.99 0.68 -15.46
N THR A 503 7.42 1.83 -14.97
CA THR A 503 8.43 2.69 -15.64
C THR A 503 9.77 1.94 -15.80
N GLY A 504 10.27 1.88 -17.04
CA GLY A 504 11.54 1.25 -17.36
C GLY A 504 11.50 -0.28 -17.53
N MET A 505 10.38 -0.93 -17.16
CA MET A 505 10.22 -2.37 -17.33
C MET A 505 10.08 -2.74 -18.81
N LYS A 506 10.75 -3.83 -19.23
CA LYS A 506 10.77 -4.33 -20.62
C LYS A 506 10.69 -5.84 -20.66
N LEU A 507 9.99 -6.38 -21.65
CA LEU A 507 9.97 -7.80 -21.95
C LEU A 507 10.89 -8.07 -23.17
N ALA A 508 11.83 -9.00 -23.02
CA ALA A 508 12.61 -9.49 -24.16
C ALA A 508 11.68 -10.26 -25.12
N LYS A 509 11.94 -10.11 -26.43
CA LYS A 509 11.17 -10.79 -27.49
C LYS A 509 11.34 -12.30 -27.42
#